data_7153473fd911c28306ad1bc615dde437
#
_entry.id   7153473fd911c28306ad1bc615dde437
#
_cell.length_a   1.000
_cell.length_b   1.000
_cell.length_c   1.000
_cell.angle_alpha   90.00
_cell.angle_beta   90.00
_cell.angle_gamma   90.00
#
_symmetry.space_group_name_H-M   'P 1'
#
loop_
_entity.id
_entity.type
_entity.pdbx_description
1 polymer ?
#
loop_
_entity_poly.entity_id
_entity_poly.type
_entity_poly.pdbx_seq_one_letter_code
_entity_poly.pdbx_strand_id
1 'polypeptide(L)'
;KYLIEFIMSQTSNYKINPFIYEKNKSLFSGVGVASVTPFDNNGNIDLDAIDRLCEYFFLGGISYVVVQGTTGESSTLNIEEKEIVNKRFVNALKNKLPLILGISSNSTTELCDLISKTDTTGFEAIMSVCPYYNKPSQEGIFQHFKNAVDISPLPILLYNVPGRTSSDISDDTIIKLSSYSKKIIGIKEASGITDRIAN
;
A
#
# COMPACT_ATOMS: atom_id res chain seq x y z
N LYS A 1 10.68 -3.13 10.44
CA LYS A 1 12.04 -3.67 10.18
C LYS A 1 12.00 -4.96 9.38
N TYR A 2 10.91 -5.75 9.44
CA TYR A 2 10.82 -7.09 8.84
C TYR A 2 10.21 -7.16 7.44
N LEU A 3 9.52 -6.11 6.98
CA LEU A 3 8.77 -6.16 5.72
C LEU A 3 9.65 -6.01 4.47
N ILE A 4 10.80 -5.36 4.60
CA ILE A 4 11.70 -5.05 3.47
C ILE A 4 12.91 -5.99 3.43
N GLU A 5 13.31 -6.57 4.55
CA GLU A 5 14.47 -7.48 4.62
C GLU A 5 14.22 -8.83 3.93
N PHE A 6 12.96 -9.29 3.86
CA PHE A 6 12.59 -10.57 3.26
C PHE A 6 12.89 -10.68 1.75
N ILE A 7 12.67 -9.61 0.99
CA ILE A 7 12.94 -9.62 -0.46
C ILE A 7 14.44 -9.76 -0.79
N MET A 8 15.33 -9.50 0.18
CA MET A 8 16.76 -9.39 -0.04
C MET A 8 17.55 -10.66 0.23
N SER A 9 17.04 -11.60 1.03
CA SER A 9 17.83 -12.80 1.43
C SER A 9 17.89 -13.88 0.36
N GLN A 10 16.98 -13.89 -0.62
CA GLN A 10 16.89 -14.91 -1.67
C GLN A 10 17.47 -14.48 -3.04
N THR A 11 17.99 -13.24 -3.16
CA THR A 11 18.37 -12.69 -4.47
C THR A 11 19.90 -12.63 -4.69
N SER A 12 20.64 -13.68 -4.40
CA SER A 12 22.10 -13.72 -4.64
C SER A 12 22.52 -13.50 -6.11
N ASN A 13 21.58 -13.50 -7.06
CA ASN A 13 21.85 -13.34 -8.50
C ASN A 13 21.19 -12.13 -9.16
N TYR A 14 20.41 -11.30 -8.44
CA TYR A 14 19.77 -10.12 -9.04
C TYR A 14 20.44 -8.85 -8.53
N LYS A 15 21.07 -8.08 -9.44
CA LYS A 15 21.60 -6.75 -9.12
C LYS A 15 20.45 -5.77 -8.90
N ILE A 16 19.97 -5.68 -7.67
CA ILE A 16 19.05 -4.61 -7.26
C ILE A 16 19.84 -3.29 -7.27
N ASN A 17 19.24 -2.25 -7.85
CA ASN A 17 19.85 -0.93 -7.80
C ASN A 17 19.83 -0.43 -6.34
N PRO A 18 21.00 -0.34 -5.67
CA PRO A 18 21.05 -0.01 -4.24
C PRO A 18 20.47 1.39 -3.93
N PHE A 19 20.53 2.31 -4.88
CA PHE A 19 20.00 3.67 -4.68
C PHE A 19 18.48 3.73 -4.48
N ILE A 20 17.71 2.91 -5.22
CA ILE A 20 16.24 2.88 -5.06
C ILE A 20 15.88 2.15 -3.78
N TYR A 21 16.60 1.08 -3.47
CA TYR A 21 16.40 0.32 -2.24
C TYR A 21 16.66 1.18 -1.00
N GLU A 22 17.80 1.87 -0.94
CA GLU A 22 18.14 2.71 0.20
C GLU A 22 17.19 3.90 0.38
N LYS A 23 16.78 4.55 -0.71
CA LYS A 23 15.79 5.64 -0.65
C LYS A 23 14.46 5.16 -0.08
N ASN A 24 13.93 4.03 -0.54
CA ASN A 24 12.67 3.51 -0.06
C ASN A 24 12.78 2.92 1.35
N LYS A 25 13.91 2.30 1.71
CA LYS A 25 14.17 1.81 3.07
C LYS A 25 14.21 2.96 4.08
N SER A 26 14.83 4.08 3.73
CA SER A 26 14.86 5.23 4.61
C SER A 26 13.48 5.87 4.79
N LEU A 27 12.67 5.90 3.73
CA LEU A 27 11.36 6.57 3.73
C LEU A 27 10.29 5.80 4.51
N PHE A 28 10.26 4.47 4.39
CA PHE A 28 9.25 3.61 5.04
C PHE A 28 9.87 2.71 6.13
N SER A 29 11.00 3.13 6.70
CA SER A 29 11.64 2.41 7.81
C SER A 29 11.00 2.79 9.14
N GLY A 30 10.78 1.81 10.02
CA GLY A 30 10.21 2.02 11.34
C GLY A 30 8.75 1.55 11.46
N VAL A 31 7.96 2.25 12.27
CA VAL A 31 6.57 1.87 12.54
C VAL A 31 5.63 2.62 11.62
N GLY A 32 4.97 1.88 10.71
CA GLY A 32 3.90 2.42 9.88
C GLY A 32 2.52 2.11 10.46
N VAL A 33 1.60 3.05 10.36
CA VAL A 33 0.21 2.86 10.81
C VAL A 33 -0.75 2.85 9.63
N ALA A 34 -1.65 1.87 9.60
CA ALA A 34 -2.82 1.91 8.74
C ALA A 34 -3.92 2.72 9.46
N SER A 35 -4.15 3.94 8.98
CA SER A 35 -5.11 4.84 9.61
C SER A 35 -6.55 4.37 9.43
N VAL A 36 -7.38 4.63 10.44
CA VAL A 36 -8.83 4.61 10.33
C VAL A 36 -9.32 5.85 9.58
N THR A 37 -10.55 5.81 9.06
CA THR A 37 -11.30 6.98 8.64
C THR A 37 -12.32 7.31 9.73
N PRO A 38 -12.15 8.39 10.49
CA PRO A 38 -13.11 8.79 11.50
C PRO A 38 -14.43 9.27 10.88
N PHE A 39 -15.53 8.91 11.53
CA PHE A 39 -16.88 9.36 11.17
C PHE A 39 -17.56 10.07 12.36
N ASP A 40 -18.42 11.03 12.07
CA ASP A 40 -19.29 11.65 13.07
C ASP A 40 -20.50 10.74 13.42
N ASN A 41 -21.33 11.17 14.35
CA ASN A 41 -22.52 10.43 14.78
C ASN A 41 -23.60 10.28 13.69
N ASN A 42 -23.47 11.02 12.60
CA ASN A 42 -24.39 10.98 11.45
C ASN A 42 -23.83 10.10 10.30
N GLY A 43 -22.60 9.56 10.47
CA GLY A 43 -21.94 8.77 9.45
C GLY A 43 -21.17 9.58 8.41
N ASN A 44 -21.00 10.89 8.60
CA ASN A 44 -20.15 11.70 7.74
C ASN A 44 -18.69 11.64 8.19
N ILE A 45 -17.76 11.91 7.29
CA ILE A 45 -16.33 11.95 7.62
C ILE A 45 -16.06 13.10 8.60
N ASP A 46 -15.48 12.77 9.76
CA ASP A 46 -15.04 13.75 10.76
C ASP A 46 -13.63 14.26 10.43
N LEU A 47 -13.57 15.39 9.72
CA LEU A 47 -12.31 16.01 9.31
C LEU A 47 -11.46 16.49 10.48
N ASP A 48 -12.09 16.98 11.55
CA ASP A 48 -11.36 17.46 12.72
C ASP A 48 -10.77 16.27 13.51
N ALA A 49 -11.45 15.12 13.51
CA ALA A 49 -10.89 13.92 14.08
C ALA A 49 -9.70 13.38 13.24
N ILE A 50 -9.71 13.53 11.91
CA ILE A 50 -8.55 13.23 11.06
C ILE A 50 -7.35 14.09 11.49
N ASP A 51 -7.53 15.39 11.70
CA ASP A 51 -6.43 16.28 12.12
C ASP A 51 -5.86 15.86 13.47
N ARG A 52 -6.73 15.61 14.47
CA ARG A 52 -6.30 15.12 15.79
C ARG A 52 -5.55 13.78 15.69
N LEU A 53 -6.00 12.90 14.83
CA LEU A 53 -5.36 11.60 14.59
C LEU A 53 -3.98 11.78 13.95
N CYS A 54 -3.86 12.65 12.97
CA CYS A 54 -2.58 12.98 12.33
C CYS A 54 -1.59 13.58 13.33
N GLU A 55 -2.03 14.48 14.19
CA GLU A 55 -1.21 15.04 15.26
C GLU A 55 -0.75 13.95 16.23
N TYR A 56 -1.67 13.07 16.64
CA TYR A 56 -1.35 11.93 17.50
C TYR A 56 -0.30 11.00 16.89
N PHE A 57 -0.38 10.69 15.59
CA PHE A 57 0.60 9.90 14.89
C PHE A 57 1.98 10.57 14.87
N PHE A 58 2.01 11.85 14.54
CA PHE A 58 3.25 12.61 14.46
C PHE A 58 3.95 12.71 15.83
N LEU A 59 3.21 13.06 16.87
CA LEU A 59 3.73 13.16 18.23
C LEU A 59 4.10 11.78 18.81
N GLY A 60 3.40 10.73 18.40
CA GLY A 60 3.67 9.34 18.81
C GLY A 60 4.89 8.70 18.12
N GLY A 61 5.59 9.42 17.25
CA GLY A 61 6.81 8.93 16.61
C GLY A 61 6.56 7.86 15.54
N ILE A 62 5.37 7.87 14.91
CA ILE A 62 5.07 7.02 13.76
C ILE A 62 5.96 7.44 12.59
N SER A 63 6.45 6.47 11.83
CA SER A 63 7.40 6.72 10.72
C SER A 63 6.71 7.00 9.38
N TYR A 64 5.53 6.44 9.14
CA TYR A 64 4.71 6.66 7.94
C TYR A 64 3.26 6.24 8.16
N VAL A 65 2.36 6.73 7.32
CA VAL A 65 0.92 6.44 7.44
C VAL A 65 0.38 5.85 6.14
N VAL A 66 -0.43 4.79 6.25
CA VAL A 66 -1.19 4.22 5.14
C VAL A 66 -2.62 4.74 5.22
N VAL A 67 -3.03 5.49 4.21
CA VAL A 67 -4.37 6.05 4.05
C VAL A 67 -5.16 5.17 3.09
N GLN A 68 -6.47 5.04 3.25
CA GLN A 68 -7.35 4.22 2.39
C GLN A 68 -6.98 2.71 2.38
N GLY A 69 -6.33 2.22 3.43
CA GLY A 69 -6.15 0.78 3.64
C GLY A 69 -7.46 0.12 4.10
N THR A 70 -7.42 -1.18 4.36
CA THR A 70 -8.57 -1.93 4.91
C THR A 70 -9.07 -1.33 6.23
N THR A 71 -8.14 -0.91 7.10
CA THR A 71 -8.45 -0.24 8.37
C THR A 71 -9.16 1.11 8.16
N GLY A 72 -8.87 1.79 7.07
CA GLY A 72 -9.51 3.05 6.68
C GLY A 72 -10.85 2.87 5.97
N GLU A 73 -11.39 1.65 5.92
CA GLU A 73 -12.71 1.32 5.36
C GLU A 73 -12.93 1.82 3.91
N SER A 74 -11.85 1.83 3.11
CA SER A 74 -11.87 2.39 1.74
C SER A 74 -12.92 1.75 0.83
N SER A 75 -13.34 0.52 1.11
CA SER A 75 -14.38 -0.17 0.34
C SER A 75 -15.81 0.36 0.58
N THR A 76 -16.03 1.10 1.66
CA THR A 76 -17.33 1.68 2.02
C THR A 76 -17.44 3.16 1.67
N LEU A 77 -16.32 3.80 1.31
CA LEU A 77 -16.28 5.20 0.91
C LEU A 77 -16.58 5.36 -0.59
N ASN A 78 -17.37 6.35 -0.94
CA ASN A 78 -17.54 6.79 -2.32
C ASN A 78 -16.30 7.57 -2.83
N ILE A 79 -16.30 7.98 -4.10
CA ILE A 79 -15.15 8.64 -4.72
C ILE A 79 -14.88 10.00 -4.09
N GLU A 80 -15.92 10.79 -3.86
CA GLU A 80 -15.82 12.11 -3.27
C GLU A 80 -15.29 12.05 -1.83
N GLU A 81 -15.78 11.09 -1.04
CA GLU A 81 -15.29 10.85 0.32
C GLU A 81 -13.80 10.45 0.33
N LYS A 82 -13.38 9.58 -0.58
CA LYS A 82 -11.98 9.21 -0.72
C LYS A 82 -11.10 10.42 -1.02
N GLU A 83 -11.52 11.28 -1.93
CA GLU A 83 -10.78 12.51 -2.26
C GLU A 83 -10.69 13.46 -1.06
N ILE A 84 -11.77 13.64 -0.31
CA ILE A 84 -11.81 14.49 0.89
C ILE A 84 -10.82 13.95 1.93
N VAL A 85 -10.86 12.63 2.22
CA VAL A 85 -9.95 11.97 3.16
C VAL A 85 -8.51 12.13 2.71
N ASN A 86 -8.20 11.84 1.44
CA ASN A 86 -6.85 11.95 0.90
C ASN A 86 -6.30 13.37 1.06
N LYS A 87 -7.05 14.37 0.64
CA LYS A 87 -6.66 15.78 0.75
C LYS A 87 -6.44 16.18 2.21
N ARG A 88 -7.29 15.69 3.15
CA ARG A 88 -7.13 16.04 4.57
C ARG A 88 -5.87 15.45 5.17
N PHE A 89 -5.57 14.16 4.94
CA PHE A 89 -4.33 13.53 5.40
C PHE A 89 -3.10 14.20 4.81
N VAL A 90 -3.10 14.46 3.50
CA VAL A 90 -1.98 15.16 2.84
C VAL A 90 -1.74 16.53 3.48
N ASN A 91 -2.79 17.34 3.66
CA ASN A 91 -2.66 18.67 4.25
C ASN A 91 -2.15 18.63 5.70
N ALA A 92 -2.63 17.69 6.52
CA ALA A 92 -2.25 17.56 7.92
C ALA A 92 -0.82 17.05 8.12
N LEU A 93 -0.36 16.14 7.25
CA LEU A 93 0.94 15.45 7.39
C LEU A 93 2.01 15.89 6.38
N LYS A 94 1.69 16.81 5.47
CA LYS A 94 2.65 17.32 4.48
C LYS A 94 3.96 17.76 5.14
N ASN A 95 5.07 17.22 4.63
CA ASN A 95 6.42 17.47 5.16
C ASN A 95 6.67 16.99 6.60
N LYS A 96 5.76 16.22 7.19
CA LYS A 96 5.90 15.64 8.53
C LYS A 96 6.13 14.14 8.46
N LEU A 97 5.25 13.41 7.77
CA LEU A 97 5.29 11.96 7.63
C LEU A 97 5.03 11.54 6.18
N PRO A 98 5.77 10.54 5.65
CA PRO A 98 5.46 9.93 4.37
C PRO A 98 4.09 9.26 4.37
N LEU A 99 3.37 9.35 3.26
CA LEU A 99 2.05 8.78 3.08
C LEU A 99 2.04 7.70 2.00
N ILE A 100 1.36 6.60 2.27
CA ILE A 100 1.06 5.53 1.31
C ILE A 100 -0.45 5.55 1.05
N LEU A 101 -0.86 5.58 -0.22
CA LEU A 101 -2.27 5.57 -0.61
C LEU A 101 -2.72 4.16 -0.96
N GLY A 102 -3.77 3.68 -0.32
CA GLY A 102 -4.45 2.44 -0.69
C GLY A 102 -5.30 2.63 -1.95
N ILE A 103 -4.94 1.96 -3.04
CA ILE A 103 -5.75 1.86 -4.26
C ILE A 103 -5.83 0.39 -4.66
N SER A 104 -7.03 -0.16 -4.71
CA SER A 104 -7.23 -1.60 -4.96
C SER A 104 -8.54 -1.86 -5.69
N SER A 105 -8.52 -2.85 -6.55
CA SER A 105 -9.71 -3.50 -7.13
C SER A 105 -9.41 -4.96 -7.42
N ASN A 106 -10.43 -5.80 -7.49
CA ASN A 106 -10.30 -7.17 -8.00
C ASN A 106 -10.40 -7.26 -9.52
N SER A 107 -10.72 -6.16 -10.18
CA SER A 107 -10.66 -5.99 -11.65
C SER A 107 -9.37 -5.25 -12.01
N THR A 108 -8.57 -5.83 -12.91
CA THR A 108 -7.34 -5.20 -13.38
C THR A 108 -7.61 -3.89 -14.12
N THR A 109 -8.64 -3.86 -14.96
CA THR A 109 -9.02 -2.65 -15.70
C THR A 109 -9.44 -1.53 -14.74
N GLU A 110 -10.28 -1.85 -13.75
CA GLU A 110 -10.71 -0.87 -12.75
C GLU A 110 -9.54 -0.38 -11.89
N LEU A 111 -8.62 -1.26 -11.49
CA LEU A 111 -7.41 -0.85 -10.76
C LEU A 111 -6.59 0.13 -11.57
N CYS A 112 -6.37 -0.15 -12.85
CA CYS A 112 -5.65 0.74 -13.76
C CYS A 112 -6.35 2.09 -13.90
N ASP A 113 -7.66 2.09 -14.06
CA ASP A 113 -8.48 3.30 -14.14
C ASP A 113 -8.39 4.13 -12.85
N LEU A 114 -8.51 3.49 -11.68
CA LEU A 114 -8.39 4.15 -10.38
C LEU A 114 -7.00 4.78 -10.21
N ILE A 115 -5.92 4.06 -10.51
CA ILE A 115 -4.55 4.59 -10.43
C ILE A 115 -4.38 5.81 -11.35
N SER A 116 -4.93 5.75 -12.55
CA SER A 116 -4.78 6.83 -13.54
C SER A 116 -5.59 8.08 -13.21
N LYS A 117 -6.72 7.94 -12.52
CA LYS A 117 -7.66 9.05 -12.23
C LYS A 117 -7.48 9.65 -10.85
N THR A 118 -6.88 8.92 -9.90
CA THR A 118 -6.71 9.39 -8.53
C THR A 118 -5.57 10.42 -8.45
N ASP A 119 -5.83 11.56 -7.82
CA ASP A 119 -4.78 12.51 -7.46
C ASP A 119 -3.88 11.91 -6.38
N THR A 120 -2.65 11.58 -6.77
CA THR A 120 -1.63 11.00 -5.88
C THR A 120 -0.66 12.03 -5.31
N THR A 121 -0.92 13.32 -5.51
CA THR A 121 -0.06 14.41 -5.01
C THR A 121 0.04 14.36 -3.49
N GLY A 122 1.26 14.32 -2.98
CA GLY A 122 1.55 14.24 -1.53
C GLY A 122 1.62 12.82 -0.98
N PHE A 123 1.47 11.80 -1.83
CA PHE A 123 1.75 10.41 -1.49
C PHE A 123 3.08 9.96 -2.10
N GLU A 124 3.77 9.05 -1.43
CA GLU A 124 5.08 8.54 -1.82
C GLU A 124 5.02 7.13 -2.44
N ALA A 125 3.94 6.41 -2.20
CA ALA A 125 3.68 5.09 -2.77
C ALA A 125 2.18 4.76 -2.82
N ILE A 126 1.82 3.78 -3.64
CA ILE A 126 0.51 3.15 -3.64
C ILE A 126 0.62 1.77 -2.99
N MET A 127 -0.31 1.44 -2.10
CA MET A 127 -0.48 0.08 -1.60
C MET A 127 -1.67 -0.57 -2.31
N SER A 128 -1.45 -1.73 -2.93
CA SER A 128 -2.52 -2.45 -3.64
C SER A 128 -2.63 -3.89 -3.17
N VAL A 129 -3.85 -4.29 -2.80
CA VAL A 129 -4.14 -5.65 -2.30
C VAL A 129 -4.28 -6.63 -3.46
N CYS A 130 -3.90 -7.90 -3.23
CA CYS A 130 -4.17 -8.99 -4.16
C CYS A 130 -5.65 -9.01 -4.56
N PRO A 131 -5.98 -9.34 -5.83
CA PRO A 131 -7.37 -9.45 -6.25
C PRO A 131 -8.16 -10.36 -5.31
N TYR A 132 -9.27 -9.87 -4.80
CA TYR A 132 -10.14 -10.53 -3.83
C TYR A 132 -11.37 -11.10 -4.52
N TYR A 133 -12.00 -12.10 -3.91
CA TYR A 133 -13.26 -12.73 -4.37
C TYR A 133 -13.10 -13.65 -5.59
N ASN A 134 -12.53 -13.19 -6.71
CA ASN A 134 -12.42 -13.92 -7.98
C ASN A 134 -11.25 -14.92 -8.06
N LYS A 135 -10.38 -14.97 -7.03
CA LYS A 135 -9.31 -15.98 -6.84
C LYS A 135 -8.50 -16.27 -8.11
N PRO A 136 -7.76 -15.30 -8.65
CA PRO A 136 -6.96 -15.51 -9.85
C PRO A 136 -5.83 -16.53 -9.62
N SER A 137 -5.34 -17.12 -10.72
CA SER A 137 -4.10 -17.90 -10.70
C SER A 137 -2.89 -17.02 -10.40
N GLN A 138 -1.72 -17.61 -10.09
CA GLN A 138 -0.49 -16.85 -9.85
C GLN A 138 -0.08 -15.99 -11.07
N GLU A 139 -0.26 -16.53 -12.28
CA GLU A 139 -0.05 -15.73 -13.49
C GLU A 139 -1.07 -14.59 -13.61
N GLY A 140 -2.33 -14.81 -13.21
CA GLY A 140 -3.34 -13.75 -13.14
C GLY A 140 -2.96 -12.65 -12.15
N ILE A 141 -2.44 -13.01 -10.95
CA ILE A 141 -1.92 -12.05 -9.95
C ILE A 141 -0.73 -11.27 -10.52
N PHE A 142 0.20 -11.97 -11.19
CA PHE A 142 1.33 -11.33 -11.83
C PHE A 142 0.88 -10.30 -12.87
N GLN A 143 -0.02 -10.67 -13.79
CA GLN A 143 -0.52 -9.77 -14.83
C GLN A 143 -1.31 -8.59 -14.23
N HIS A 144 -2.06 -8.80 -13.16
CA HIS A 144 -2.78 -7.76 -12.46
C HIS A 144 -1.83 -6.66 -11.95
N PHE A 145 -0.80 -7.05 -11.20
CA PHE A 145 0.16 -6.09 -10.66
C PHE A 145 1.12 -5.53 -11.73
N LYS A 146 1.46 -6.32 -12.75
CA LYS A 146 2.22 -5.85 -13.89
C LYS A 146 1.52 -4.67 -14.56
N ASN A 147 0.24 -4.81 -14.91
CA ASN A 147 -0.53 -3.73 -15.54
C ASN A 147 -0.63 -2.50 -14.62
N ALA A 148 -0.86 -2.70 -13.32
CA ALA A 148 -0.90 -1.61 -12.35
C ALA A 148 0.43 -0.84 -12.27
N VAL A 149 1.55 -1.55 -12.24
CA VAL A 149 2.90 -0.95 -12.14
C VAL A 149 3.31 -0.21 -13.40
N ASP A 150 2.89 -0.70 -14.57
CA ASP A 150 3.23 -0.09 -15.85
C ASP A 150 2.66 1.33 -15.98
N ILE A 151 1.46 1.56 -15.44
CA ILE A 151 0.78 2.86 -15.51
C ILE A 151 0.96 3.72 -14.25
N SER A 152 1.37 3.13 -13.13
CA SER A 152 1.43 3.85 -11.85
C SER A 152 2.43 5.00 -11.89
N PRO A 153 2.06 6.22 -11.45
CA PRO A 153 3.00 7.33 -11.29
C PRO A 153 3.93 7.14 -10.08
N LEU A 154 3.53 6.30 -9.12
CA LEU A 154 4.25 6.06 -7.87
C LEU A 154 4.70 4.60 -7.74
N PRO A 155 5.69 4.30 -6.89
CA PRO A 155 6.02 2.94 -6.49
C PRO A 155 4.82 2.21 -5.88
N ILE A 156 4.79 0.88 -6.03
CA ILE A 156 3.70 0.03 -5.51
C ILE A 156 4.24 -0.88 -4.40
N LEU A 157 3.57 -0.84 -3.26
CA LEU A 157 3.67 -1.80 -2.16
C LEU A 157 2.58 -2.86 -2.37
N LEU A 158 2.96 -4.10 -2.60
CA LEU A 158 2.02 -5.21 -2.69
C LEU A 158 1.38 -5.44 -1.31
N TYR A 159 0.12 -5.90 -1.30
CA TYR A 159 -0.54 -6.26 -0.05
C TYR A 159 -1.14 -7.66 -0.14
N ASN A 160 -0.62 -8.59 0.67
CA ASN A 160 -1.10 -9.96 0.77
C ASN A 160 -1.86 -10.17 2.07
N VAL A 161 -3.14 -10.54 1.97
CA VAL A 161 -4.01 -10.79 3.12
C VAL A 161 -5.02 -11.91 2.80
N PRO A 162 -4.57 -13.16 2.68
CA PRO A 162 -5.39 -14.28 2.20
C PRO A 162 -6.68 -14.48 2.99
N GLY A 163 -6.66 -14.19 4.29
CA GLY A 163 -7.85 -14.28 5.15
C GLY A 163 -8.99 -13.34 4.77
N ARG A 164 -8.71 -12.27 3.98
CA ARG A 164 -9.73 -11.34 3.48
C ARG A 164 -9.97 -11.46 1.99
N THR A 165 -8.94 -11.81 1.22
CA THR A 165 -9.02 -11.85 -0.25
C THR A 165 -9.37 -13.22 -0.78
N SER A 166 -9.10 -14.29 -0.02
CA SER A 166 -9.07 -15.69 -0.50
C SER A 166 -8.09 -15.89 -1.67
N SER A 167 -7.17 -14.95 -1.86
CA SER A 167 -6.06 -15.01 -2.81
C SER A 167 -4.77 -14.89 -2.04
N ASP A 168 -3.79 -15.72 -2.37
CA ASP A 168 -2.47 -15.72 -1.74
C ASP A 168 -1.42 -15.62 -2.84
N ILE A 169 -0.59 -14.59 -2.76
CA ILE A 169 0.52 -14.42 -3.70
C ILE A 169 1.68 -15.31 -3.28
N SER A 170 2.16 -16.16 -4.20
CA SER A 170 3.31 -17.01 -3.94
C SER A 170 4.62 -16.22 -3.94
N ASP A 171 5.64 -16.75 -3.27
CA ASP A 171 6.98 -16.16 -3.22
C ASP A 171 7.57 -16.04 -4.63
N ASP A 172 7.40 -17.06 -5.50
CA ASP A 172 7.82 -17.00 -6.91
C ASP A 172 7.17 -15.82 -7.66
N THR A 173 5.89 -15.56 -7.40
CA THR A 173 5.18 -14.45 -8.03
C THR A 173 5.68 -13.11 -7.51
N ILE A 174 5.99 -12.99 -6.21
CA ILE A 174 6.59 -11.80 -5.61
C ILE A 174 7.97 -11.53 -6.24
N ILE A 175 8.82 -12.57 -6.32
CA ILE A 175 10.15 -12.48 -6.94
C ILE A 175 10.04 -12.07 -8.41
N LYS A 176 9.12 -12.68 -9.15
CA LYS A 176 8.87 -12.34 -10.57
C LYS A 176 8.44 -10.87 -10.73
N LEU A 177 7.55 -10.36 -9.86
CA LEU A 177 7.11 -8.97 -9.87
C LEU A 177 8.24 -8.00 -9.52
N SER A 178 9.01 -8.27 -8.47
CA SER A 178 10.15 -7.44 -8.06
C SER A 178 11.26 -7.39 -9.11
N SER A 179 11.44 -8.50 -9.85
CA SER A 179 12.38 -8.58 -10.98
C SER A 179 11.85 -7.84 -12.22
N TYR A 180 10.53 -7.81 -12.41
CA TYR A 180 9.90 -7.13 -13.53
C TYR A 180 10.04 -5.61 -13.43
N SER A 181 9.80 -5.04 -12.26
CA SER A 181 9.82 -3.58 -12.09
C SER A 181 10.38 -3.12 -10.76
N LYS A 182 11.28 -2.13 -10.82
CA LYS A 182 11.82 -1.44 -9.64
C LYS A 182 10.77 -0.59 -8.90
N LYS A 183 9.59 -0.37 -9.50
CA LYS A 183 8.47 0.26 -8.83
C LYS A 183 7.79 -0.65 -7.82
N ILE A 184 8.00 -1.97 -7.86
CA ILE A 184 7.59 -2.87 -6.78
C ILE A 184 8.61 -2.71 -5.65
N ILE A 185 8.21 -2.04 -4.57
CA ILE A 185 9.11 -1.62 -3.48
C ILE A 185 9.03 -2.51 -2.25
N GLY A 186 8.12 -3.46 -2.22
CA GLY A 186 7.95 -4.38 -1.10
C GLY A 186 6.59 -5.04 -1.07
N ILE A 187 6.35 -5.76 0.01
CA ILE A 187 5.06 -6.39 0.29
C ILE A 187 4.66 -6.15 1.76
N LYS A 188 3.40 -5.79 1.98
CA LYS A 188 2.75 -5.92 3.28
C LYS A 188 2.22 -7.34 3.39
N GLU A 189 2.92 -8.20 4.14
CA GLU A 189 2.51 -9.58 4.38
C GLU A 189 1.61 -9.65 5.61
N ALA A 190 0.38 -10.10 5.44
CA ALA A 190 -0.62 -10.22 6.48
C ALA A 190 -1.36 -11.58 6.44
N SER A 191 -0.68 -12.64 6.00
CA SER A 191 -1.22 -14.00 6.04
C SER A 191 -1.28 -14.57 7.45
N GLY A 192 -0.49 -14.01 8.39
CA GLY A 192 -0.31 -14.57 9.74
C GLY A 192 0.69 -15.74 9.79
N ILE A 193 1.36 -16.05 8.68
CA ILE A 193 2.38 -17.11 8.61
C ILE A 193 3.74 -16.44 8.82
N THR A 194 4.29 -16.59 10.04
CA THR A 194 5.55 -15.93 10.43
C THR A 194 6.75 -16.40 9.61
N ASP A 195 6.77 -17.66 9.20
CA ASP A 195 7.86 -18.24 8.40
C ASP A 195 8.02 -17.55 7.03
N ARG A 196 6.94 -17.01 6.47
CA ARG A 196 6.99 -16.23 5.21
C ARG A 196 7.69 -14.87 5.37
N ILE A 197 7.83 -14.39 6.59
CA ILE A 197 8.50 -13.12 6.89
C ILE A 197 9.97 -13.36 7.27
N ALA A 198 10.31 -14.57 7.74
CA ALA A 198 11.61 -14.92 8.26
C ALA A 198 12.55 -15.54 7.19
N ASN A 199 12.00 -16.11 6.14
CA ASN A 199 12.70 -16.70 5.01
C ASN A 199 12.84 -15.71 3.85
#